data_84657f6650fc7b1981a35c20d75188a1
#
_entry.id   84657f6650fc7b1981a35c20d75188a1
#
_cell.length_a   1.000
_cell.length_b   1.000
_cell.length_c   1.000
_cell.angle_alpha   90.00
_cell.angle_beta   90.00
_cell.angle_gamma   90.00
#
_symmetry.space_group_name_H-M   'P 1'
#
loop_
_entity.id
_entity.type
_entity.pdbx_description
1 polymer ?
#
loop_
_entity_poly.entity_id
_entity_poly.type
_entity_poly.pdbx_seq_one_letter_code
_entity_poly.pdbx_strand_id
1 'polypeptide(L)'
;VSTVDFKDEVETANAQAAALKRQGVKSIVVLLHEGGYQTGGLSECKEASGPIVEMAGTMSADIDALITGHTHQPYICSIPDPAGKPRLVTSAASYGQVVTETNLVIDRRTGDVNRAATRARNILVEHSVFTPDAAQSEIIAKWNVLAAPLKGLVIGNHLQPITGDANSNRAIETPMANLVADAILDNTTSLGAQVALMNVGGVRASLNKISYGEADGEITSAEAVDIAPFGSVYVALDPTGAQLQQVPEQ
;
A
#
# COMPACT_ATOMS: atom_id res chain seq x y z
N VAL A 1 -1.23 11.90 -17.84
CA VAL A 1 -0.75 10.51 -17.99
C VAL A 1 -0.92 10.00 -19.42
N SER A 2 -1.02 10.90 -20.39
CA SER A 2 -1.23 10.57 -21.82
C SER A 2 -0.06 9.82 -22.48
N THR A 3 1.07 9.68 -21.80
CA THR A 3 2.29 9.02 -22.31
C THR A 3 2.54 7.64 -21.70
N VAL A 4 1.65 7.16 -20.81
CA VAL A 4 1.76 5.87 -20.15
C VAL A 4 0.52 5.04 -20.47
N ASP A 5 0.75 3.80 -20.89
CA ASP A 5 -0.28 2.80 -21.17
C ASP A 5 -0.27 1.76 -20.04
N PHE A 6 -1.31 1.74 -19.23
CA PHE A 6 -1.48 0.76 -18.15
C PHE A 6 -2.00 -0.55 -18.73
N LYS A 7 -1.25 -1.61 -18.54
CA LYS A 7 -1.56 -2.95 -19.02
C LYS A 7 -1.93 -3.86 -17.86
N ASP A 8 -2.61 -4.95 -18.18
CA ASP A 8 -2.90 -6.01 -17.23
C ASP A 8 -1.60 -6.57 -16.62
N GLU A 9 -1.56 -6.71 -15.30
CA GLU A 9 -0.38 -7.11 -14.54
C GLU A 9 -0.01 -8.57 -14.81
N VAL A 10 -1.01 -9.45 -14.90
CA VAL A 10 -0.81 -10.90 -15.14
C VAL A 10 -0.28 -11.13 -16.54
N GLU A 11 -0.89 -10.49 -17.55
CA GLU A 11 -0.43 -10.59 -18.94
C GLU A 11 1.00 -10.05 -19.09
N THR A 12 1.28 -8.91 -18.45
CA THR A 12 2.60 -8.28 -18.50
C THR A 12 3.67 -9.14 -17.82
N ALA A 13 3.39 -9.66 -16.62
CA ALA A 13 4.29 -10.54 -15.90
C ALA A 13 4.55 -11.84 -16.68
N ASN A 14 3.52 -12.44 -17.27
CA ASN A 14 3.64 -13.65 -18.09
C ASN A 14 4.47 -13.41 -19.35
N ALA A 15 4.29 -12.29 -20.03
CA ALA A 15 5.08 -11.92 -21.21
C ALA A 15 6.57 -11.73 -20.86
N GLN A 16 6.87 -11.07 -19.74
CA GLN A 16 8.23 -10.88 -19.26
C GLN A 16 8.87 -12.19 -18.78
N ALA A 17 8.14 -13.03 -18.06
CA ALA A 17 8.62 -14.34 -17.65
C ALA A 17 9.01 -15.20 -18.87
N ALA A 18 8.17 -15.22 -19.91
CA ALA A 18 8.46 -15.90 -21.15
C ALA A 18 9.72 -15.34 -21.88
N ALA A 19 9.90 -14.01 -21.83
CA ALA A 19 11.09 -13.37 -22.41
C ALA A 19 12.37 -13.72 -21.65
N LEU A 20 12.34 -13.69 -20.31
CA LEU A 20 13.45 -14.09 -19.44
C LEU A 20 13.82 -15.57 -19.62
N LYS A 21 12.82 -16.43 -19.72
CA LYS A 21 13.02 -17.86 -19.95
C LYS A 21 13.73 -18.14 -21.28
N ARG A 22 13.41 -17.41 -22.36
CA ARG A 22 14.14 -17.51 -23.64
C ARG A 22 15.62 -17.10 -23.53
N GLN A 23 15.94 -16.25 -22.55
CA GLN A 23 17.31 -15.84 -22.21
C GLN A 23 18.02 -16.83 -21.28
N GLY A 24 17.35 -17.92 -20.88
CA GLY A 24 17.91 -18.94 -19.99
C GLY A 24 17.72 -18.65 -18.49
N VAL A 25 17.02 -17.56 -18.13
CA VAL A 25 16.65 -17.27 -16.73
C VAL A 25 15.57 -18.25 -16.31
N LYS A 26 15.76 -18.89 -15.15
CA LYS A 26 14.85 -19.92 -14.63
C LYS A 26 14.30 -19.59 -13.25
N SER A 27 14.93 -18.69 -12.52
CA SER A 27 14.47 -18.23 -11.21
C SER A 27 13.89 -16.83 -11.38
N ILE A 28 12.57 -16.70 -11.26
CA ILE A 28 11.85 -15.46 -11.55
C ILE A 28 11.02 -15.06 -10.32
N VAL A 29 11.28 -13.86 -9.80
CA VAL A 29 10.49 -13.23 -8.73
C VAL A 29 9.84 -11.97 -9.28
N VAL A 30 8.55 -11.80 -9.04
CA VAL A 30 7.81 -10.59 -9.38
C VAL A 30 7.69 -9.69 -8.17
N LEU A 31 8.03 -8.41 -8.33
CA LEU A 31 7.73 -7.34 -7.40
C LEU A 31 6.46 -6.64 -7.89
N LEU A 32 5.42 -6.65 -7.07
CA LEU A 32 4.09 -6.17 -7.46
C LEU A 32 3.54 -5.22 -6.41
N HIS A 33 3.05 -4.04 -6.83
CA HIS A 33 2.33 -3.15 -5.94
C HIS A 33 0.81 -3.42 -5.99
N GLU A 34 0.46 -4.66 -5.70
CA GLU A 34 -0.90 -5.14 -5.44
C GLU A 34 -0.83 -6.12 -4.28
N GLY A 35 -1.95 -6.39 -3.61
CA GLY A 35 -1.94 -7.22 -2.42
C GLY A 35 -3.24 -7.95 -2.16
N GLY A 36 -3.36 -8.43 -0.94
CA GLY A 36 -4.53 -9.13 -0.43
C GLY A 36 -4.69 -8.97 1.06
N TYR A 37 -5.66 -9.66 1.59
CA TYR A 37 -6.04 -9.66 3.00
C TYR A 37 -5.96 -11.08 3.56
N GLN A 38 -5.79 -11.20 4.88
CA GLN A 38 -5.85 -12.46 5.61
C GLN A 38 -6.22 -12.20 7.07
N THR A 39 -6.68 -13.23 7.80
CA THR A 39 -7.18 -13.10 9.18
C THR A 39 -6.24 -13.68 10.23
N GLY A 40 -5.07 -14.18 9.82
CA GLY A 40 -4.07 -14.78 10.72
C GLY A 40 -3.01 -13.82 11.23
N GLY A 41 -1.96 -14.36 11.83
CA GLY A 41 -0.79 -13.60 12.31
C GLY A 41 0.17 -13.17 11.20
N LEU A 42 1.25 -12.49 11.59
CA LEU A 42 2.22 -11.84 10.68
C LEU A 42 2.77 -12.72 9.56
N SER A 43 2.99 -14.00 9.84
CA SER A 43 3.56 -14.98 8.88
C SER A 43 2.56 -16.07 8.50
N GLU A 44 1.28 -15.84 8.73
CA GLU A 44 0.22 -16.77 8.36
C GLU A 44 -0.44 -16.38 7.04
N CYS A 45 -1.36 -17.23 6.57
CA CYS A 45 -2.16 -17.02 5.37
C CYS A 45 -3.53 -17.67 5.57
N LYS A 46 -4.30 -17.15 6.53
CA LYS A 46 -5.65 -17.65 6.81
C LYS A 46 -6.67 -16.84 6.02
N GLU A 47 -7.59 -17.54 5.38
CA GLU A 47 -8.70 -16.92 4.65
C GLU A 47 -8.22 -15.83 3.68
N ALA A 48 -7.15 -16.15 2.95
CA ALA A 48 -6.55 -15.22 2.00
C ALA A 48 -7.57 -14.77 0.94
N SER A 49 -7.65 -13.47 0.72
CA SER A 49 -8.59 -12.84 -0.23
C SER A 49 -7.97 -11.64 -0.92
N GLY A 50 -8.70 -11.05 -1.85
CA GLY A 50 -8.24 -9.89 -2.63
C GLY A 50 -7.55 -10.28 -3.94
N PRO A 51 -7.21 -9.28 -4.78
CA PRO A 51 -6.72 -9.50 -6.15
C PRO A 51 -5.52 -10.42 -6.25
N ILE A 52 -4.60 -10.35 -5.28
CA ILE A 52 -3.35 -11.13 -5.32
C ILE A 52 -3.58 -12.65 -5.32
N VAL A 53 -4.71 -13.13 -4.77
CA VAL A 53 -4.99 -14.57 -4.73
C VAL A 53 -5.25 -15.11 -6.13
N GLU A 54 -6.08 -14.41 -6.90
CA GLU A 54 -6.36 -14.74 -8.29
C GLU A 54 -5.11 -14.56 -9.17
N MET A 55 -4.44 -13.41 -9.06
CA MET A 55 -3.21 -13.11 -9.82
C MET A 55 -2.13 -14.18 -9.59
N ALA A 56 -1.90 -14.56 -8.34
CA ALA A 56 -0.92 -15.60 -8.01
C ALA A 56 -1.32 -16.98 -8.55
N GLY A 57 -2.61 -17.28 -8.61
CA GLY A 57 -3.14 -18.54 -9.16
C GLY A 57 -3.10 -18.61 -10.69
N THR A 58 -3.09 -17.48 -11.38
CA THR A 58 -3.19 -17.40 -12.86
C THR A 58 -1.88 -17.03 -13.55
N MET A 59 -0.94 -16.35 -12.88
CA MET A 59 0.38 -16.07 -13.44
C MET A 59 1.11 -17.35 -13.85
N SER A 60 1.94 -17.24 -14.89
CA SER A 60 2.73 -18.34 -15.46
C SER A 60 3.44 -19.18 -14.40
N ALA A 61 3.46 -20.50 -14.60
CA ALA A 61 4.21 -21.44 -13.76
C ALA A 61 5.75 -21.20 -13.77
N ASP A 62 6.26 -20.37 -14.66
CA ASP A 62 7.67 -19.96 -14.70
C ASP A 62 8.02 -18.87 -13.65
N ILE A 63 7.02 -18.30 -12.98
CA ILE A 63 7.21 -17.30 -11.90
C ILE A 63 7.20 -18.03 -10.57
N ASP A 64 8.28 -17.90 -9.79
CA ASP A 64 8.52 -18.69 -8.58
C ASP A 64 7.96 -18.08 -7.31
N ALA A 65 8.01 -16.76 -7.19
CA ALA A 65 7.55 -16.04 -6.01
C ALA A 65 7.03 -14.65 -6.37
N LEU A 66 6.15 -14.12 -5.51
CA LEU A 66 5.65 -12.74 -5.58
C LEU A 66 5.98 -12.02 -4.27
N ILE A 67 6.54 -10.81 -4.39
CA ILE A 67 6.70 -9.86 -3.28
C ILE A 67 5.71 -8.74 -3.54
N THR A 68 4.76 -8.56 -2.62
CA THR A 68 3.56 -7.76 -2.81
C THR A 68 3.45 -6.62 -1.81
N GLY A 69 2.47 -5.72 -1.97
CA GLY A 69 2.29 -4.57 -1.10
C GLY A 69 0.86 -4.01 -1.14
N HIS A 70 0.70 -2.71 -1.19
CA HIS A 70 -0.53 -1.95 -1.37
C HIS A 70 -1.57 -2.08 -0.24
N THR A 71 -1.97 -3.28 0.15
CA THR A 71 -3.01 -3.50 1.16
C THR A 71 -2.54 -3.30 2.62
N HIS A 72 -1.24 -3.08 2.83
CA HIS A 72 -0.61 -2.94 4.14
C HIS A 72 -0.80 -4.16 5.07
N GLN A 73 -1.16 -5.32 4.51
CA GLN A 73 -1.35 -6.55 5.27
C GLN A 73 -0.06 -7.38 5.28
N PRO A 74 0.36 -7.90 6.45
CA PRO A 74 1.45 -8.87 6.49
C PRO A 74 0.90 -10.27 6.19
N TYR A 75 1.59 -11.02 5.35
CA TYR A 75 1.31 -12.44 5.12
C TYR A 75 2.48 -13.18 4.49
N ILE A 76 2.50 -14.49 4.71
CA ILE A 76 3.36 -15.47 4.01
C ILE A 76 2.45 -16.56 3.48
N CYS A 77 2.07 -16.47 2.23
CA CYS A 77 1.14 -17.38 1.57
C CYS A 77 1.88 -18.39 0.67
N SER A 78 1.28 -19.56 0.53
CA SER A 78 1.62 -20.54 -0.49
C SER A 78 0.40 -20.74 -1.38
N ILE A 79 0.38 -20.09 -2.55
CA ILE A 79 -0.73 -20.15 -3.49
C ILE A 79 -0.31 -21.06 -4.66
N PRO A 80 -1.10 -22.07 -5.03
CA PRO A 80 -0.78 -22.93 -6.18
C PRO A 80 -0.76 -22.12 -7.48
N ASP A 81 0.26 -22.36 -8.31
CA ASP A 81 0.31 -21.88 -9.67
C ASP A 81 -0.64 -22.70 -10.61
N PRO A 82 -0.78 -22.36 -11.90
CA PRO A 82 -1.63 -23.10 -12.82
C PRO A 82 -1.24 -24.58 -13.01
N ALA A 83 0.00 -24.96 -12.65
CA ALA A 83 0.47 -26.34 -12.67
C ALA A 83 0.29 -27.05 -11.31
N GLY A 84 -0.34 -26.39 -10.34
CA GLY A 84 -0.57 -26.92 -8.98
C GLY A 84 0.66 -26.91 -8.07
N LYS A 85 1.77 -26.26 -8.48
CA LYS A 85 2.96 -26.14 -7.63
C LYS A 85 2.83 -24.97 -6.65
N PRO A 86 3.37 -25.09 -5.44
CA PRO A 86 3.33 -24.00 -4.47
C PRO A 86 4.12 -22.80 -4.99
N ARG A 87 3.52 -21.60 -4.87
CA ARG A 87 4.16 -20.31 -5.14
C ARG A 87 4.16 -19.49 -3.87
N LEU A 88 5.33 -19.01 -3.47
CA LEU A 88 5.45 -18.10 -2.34
C LEU A 88 4.93 -16.72 -2.71
N VAL A 89 4.05 -16.18 -1.86
CA VAL A 89 3.50 -14.83 -1.99
C VAL A 89 3.63 -14.14 -0.64
N THR A 90 4.36 -13.03 -0.58
CA THR A 90 4.69 -12.36 0.67
C THR A 90 4.32 -10.90 0.68
N SER A 91 3.97 -10.39 1.87
CA SER A 91 3.81 -8.95 2.12
C SER A 91 4.28 -8.60 3.54
N ALA A 92 4.89 -7.44 3.69
CA ALA A 92 5.56 -6.97 4.91
C ALA A 92 4.81 -5.81 5.60
N ALA A 93 3.47 -5.80 5.57
CA ALA A 93 2.69 -4.69 6.11
C ALA A 93 3.08 -3.33 5.47
N SER A 94 3.37 -2.31 6.28
CA SER A 94 3.71 -0.96 5.82
C SER A 94 4.62 -0.22 6.77
N TYR A 95 5.13 0.93 6.36
CA TYR A 95 5.92 1.88 7.18
C TYR A 95 7.19 1.30 7.82
N GLY A 96 7.74 0.22 7.28
CA GLY A 96 8.93 -0.42 7.84
C GLY A 96 8.70 -1.13 9.17
N GLN A 97 7.44 -1.36 9.58
CA GLN A 97 7.10 -2.06 10.81
C GLN A 97 7.46 -3.55 10.77
N VAL A 98 7.53 -4.11 9.57
CA VAL A 98 7.82 -5.53 9.32
C VAL A 98 8.86 -5.64 8.21
N VAL A 99 9.76 -6.61 8.34
CA VAL A 99 10.69 -7.04 7.29
C VAL A 99 10.41 -8.49 6.94
N THR A 100 10.27 -8.80 5.66
CA THR A 100 10.17 -10.19 5.20
C THR A 100 11.54 -10.74 4.85
N GLU A 101 12.00 -11.75 5.57
CA GLU A 101 13.15 -12.57 5.20
C GLU A 101 12.68 -13.71 4.30
N THR A 102 13.22 -13.77 3.07
CA THR A 102 12.90 -14.82 2.11
C THR A 102 14.15 -15.57 1.70
N ASN A 103 14.18 -16.87 1.92
CA ASN A 103 15.26 -17.77 1.53
C ASN A 103 14.84 -18.60 0.31
N LEU A 104 15.25 -18.17 -0.88
CA LEU A 104 15.05 -18.92 -2.13
C LEU A 104 16.14 -19.98 -2.26
N VAL A 105 15.73 -21.22 -2.40
CA VAL A 105 16.66 -22.34 -2.63
C VAL A 105 16.75 -22.61 -4.13
N ILE A 106 17.90 -22.37 -4.72
CA ILE A 106 18.16 -22.62 -6.15
C ILE A 106 18.77 -24.01 -6.35
N ASP A 107 18.16 -24.85 -7.17
CA ASP A 107 18.75 -26.10 -7.62
C ASP A 107 19.90 -25.81 -8.60
N ARG A 108 21.13 -26.14 -8.21
CA ARG A 108 22.33 -25.85 -9.00
C ARG A 108 22.36 -26.56 -10.35
N ARG A 109 21.66 -27.69 -10.46
CA ARG A 109 21.65 -28.50 -11.72
C ARG A 109 20.68 -27.89 -12.75
N THR A 110 19.55 -27.36 -12.30
CA THR A 110 18.52 -26.79 -13.17
C THR A 110 18.61 -25.27 -13.28
N GLY A 111 19.14 -24.59 -12.27
CA GLY A 111 19.12 -23.14 -12.13
C GLY A 111 17.74 -22.60 -11.71
N ASP A 112 16.81 -23.48 -11.36
CA ASP A 112 15.44 -23.14 -11.01
C ASP A 112 15.24 -23.12 -9.50
N VAL A 113 14.18 -22.46 -9.03
CA VAL A 113 13.84 -22.40 -7.60
C VAL A 113 13.23 -23.74 -7.15
N ASN A 114 13.82 -24.32 -6.12
CA ASN A 114 13.17 -25.40 -5.39
C ASN A 114 12.11 -24.79 -4.43
N ARG A 115 10.90 -24.61 -4.94
CA ARG A 115 9.81 -23.96 -4.20
C ARG A 115 9.43 -24.73 -2.93
N ALA A 116 9.55 -26.05 -2.90
CA ALA A 116 9.28 -26.87 -1.72
C ALA A 116 10.28 -26.62 -0.57
N ALA A 117 11.51 -26.22 -0.89
CA ALA A 117 12.56 -25.90 0.07
C ALA A 117 12.62 -24.38 0.42
N THR A 118 12.00 -23.54 -0.39
CA THR A 118 11.91 -22.09 -0.15
C THR A 118 11.12 -21.78 1.11
N ARG A 119 11.60 -20.82 1.91
CA ARG A 119 10.97 -20.40 3.17
C ARG A 119 10.98 -18.89 3.26
N ALA A 120 9.97 -18.33 3.94
CA ALA A 120 9.91 -16.92 4.30
C ALA A 120 9.36 -16.75 5.71
N ARG A 121 9.67 -15.64 6.33
CA ARG A 121 9.08 -15.20 7.59
C ARG A 121 9.02 -13.67 7.65
N ASN A 122 8.00 -13.16 8.32
CA ASN A 122 7.89 -11.77 8.68
C ASN A 122 8.49 -11.53 10.07
N ILE A 123 9.29 -10.49 10.19
CA ILE A 123 10.00 -10.10 11.41
C ILE A 123 9.51 -8.70 11.79
N LEU A 124 8.92 -8.57 12.98
CA LEU A 124 8.50 -7.28 13.51
C LEU A 124 9.72 -6.44 13.87
N VAL A 125 9.74 -5.19 13.41
CA VAL A 125 10.81 -4.24 13.72
C VAL A 125 10.48 -3.52 15.03
N GLU A 126 10.94 -4.07 16.14
CA GLU A 126 10.72 -3.49 17.47
C GLU A 126 11.91 -2.62 17.88
N HIS A 127 11.65 -1.37 18.30
CA HIS A 127 12.69 -0.46 18.78
C HIS A 127 13.42 -0.98 20.03
N SER A 128 12.78 -1.84 20.80
CA SER A 128 13.39 -2.52 21.95
C SER A 128 14.43 -3.59 21.56
N VAL A 129 14.35 -4.11 20.33
CA VAL A 129 15.20 -5.20 19.82
C VAL A 129 16.25 -4.68 18.85
N PHE A 130 15.89 -3.72 18.00
CA PHE A 130 16.75 -3.20 16.95
C PHE A 130 17.21 -1.78 17.28
N THR A 131 18.51 -1.58 17.33
CA THR A 131 19.10 -0.23 17.49
C THR A 131 18.97 0.52 16.16
N PRO A 132 18.47 1.79 16.17
CA PRO A 132 18.43 2.60 14.96
C PRO A 132 19.82 2.80 14.35
N ASP A 133 19.91 2.77 13.03
CA ASP A 133 21.13 3.08 12.31
C ASP A 133 21.50 4.56 12.50
N ALA A 134 22.75 4.83 12.90
CA ALA A 134 23.20 6.16 13.25
C ALA A 134 23.21 7.11 12.04
N ALA A 135 23.67 6.65 10.88
CA ALA A 135 23.72 7.47 9.66
C ALA A 135 22.32 7.83 9.17
N GLN A 136 21.39 6.88 9.24
CA GLN A 136 19.99 7.14 8.90
C GLN A 136 19.34 8.11 9.88
N SER A 137 19.66 8.00 11.18
CA SER A 137 19.18 8.92 12.21
C SER A 137 19.66 10.35 12.00
N GLU A 138 20.92 10.54 11.57
CA GLU A 138 21.46 11.85 11.21
C GLU A 138 20.73 12.49 10.01
N ILE A 139 20.41 11.69 8.98
CA ILE A 139 19.64 12.16 7.83
C ILE A 139 18.25 12.61 8.27
N ILE A 140 17.57 11.82 9.09
CA ILE A 140 16.24 12.16 9.63
C ILE A 140 16.31 13.45 10.47
N ALA A 141 17.29 13.56 11.36
CA ALA A 141 17.48 14.75 12.19
C ALA A 141 17.68 16.02 11.35
N LYS A 142 18.51 15.95 10.30
CA LYS A 142 18.72 17.07 9.36
C LYS A 142 17.43 17.54 8.73
N TRP A 143 16.62 16.62 8.20
CA TRP A 143 15.36 16.97 7.55
C TRP A 143 14.31 17.47 8.54
N ASN A 144 14.29 16.93 9.76
CA ASN A 144 13.39 17.40 10.81
C ASN A 144 13.67 18.87 11.20
N VAL A 145 14.95 19.29 11.28
CA VAL A 145 15.30 20.69 11.51
C VAL A 145 14.76 21.61 10.41
N LEU A 146 14.89 21.20 9.15
CA LEU A 146 14.38 21.99 8.01
C LEU A 146 12.85 22.02 7.97
N ALA A 147 12.20 20.96 8.36
CA ALA A 147 10.74 20.84 8.33
C ALA A 147 10.06 21.50 9.56
N ALA A 148 10.77 21.66 10.68
CA ALA A 148 10.19 22.10 11.94
C ALA A 148 9.34 23.41 11.85
N PRO A 149 9.78 24.49 11.15
CA PRO A 149 8.98 25.70 11.05
C PRO A 149 7.64 25.51 10.32
N LEU A 150 7.59 24.56 9.37
CA LEU A 150 6.36 24.25 8.64
C LEU A 150 5.49 23.28 9.44
N LYS A 151 6.08 22.28 10.05
CA LYS A 151 5.35 21.25 10.82
C LYS A 151 4.51 21.86 11.94
N GLY A 152 5.07 22.80 12.70
CA GLY A 152 4.39 23.44 13.82
C GLY A 152 3.44 24.59 13.47
N LEU A 153 3.25 24.89 12.19
CA LEU A 153 2.34 25.96 11.79
C LEU A 153 0.89 25.54 12.08
N VAL A 154 0.24 26.25 12.98
CA VAL A 154 -1.20 26.07 13.26
C VAL A 154 -2.02 26.61 12.10
N ILE A 155 -2.84 25.78 11.50
CA ILE A 155 -3.66 26.08 10.32
C ILE A 155 -5.16 26.06 10.58
N GLY A 156 -5.58 25.59 11.75
CA GLY A 156 -6.99 25.49 12.13
C GLY A 156 -7.18 24.97 13.53
N ASN A 157 -8.44 24.72 13.88
CA ASN A 157 -8.82 24.14 15.16
C ASN A 157 -9.97 23.16 14.98
N HIS A 158 -10.06 22.18 15.88
CA HIS A 158 -11.18 21.24 15.97
C HIS A 158 -11.62 21.04 17.41
N LEU A 159 -12.91 20.75 17.61
CA LEU A 159 -13.51 20.61 18.94
C LEU A 159 -13.45 19.16 19.46
N GLN A 160 -13.31 18.20 18.58
CA GLN A 160 -13.30 16.77 18.89
C GLN A 160 -12.45 16.00 17.87
N PRO A 161 -11.91 14.83 18.24
CA PRO A 161 -11.20 13.99 17.30
C PRO A 161 -12.05 13.65 16.07
N ILE A 162 -11.42 13.64 14.88
CA ILE A 162 -12.04 13.26 13.62
C ILE A 162 -11.33 12.00 13.11
N THR A 163 -12.03 10.88 13.17
CA THR A 163 -11.45 9.58 12.81
C THR A 163 -11.41 9.38 11.30
N GLY A 164 -10.32 8.84 10.81
CA GLY A 164 -10.10 8.73 9.36
C GLY A 164 -9.22 7.59 8.92
N ASP A 165 -8.45 6.98 9.81
CA ASP A 165 -7.61 5.86 9.42
C ASP A 165 -8.44 4.60 9.16
N ALA A 166 -8.63 4.30 7.88
CA ALA A 166 -9.36 3.12 7.41
C ALA A 166 -8.41 2.01 6.92
N ASN A 167 -7.15 2.01 7.37
CA ASN A 167 -6.15 1.02 6.92
C ASN A 167 -6.57 -0.44 7.19
N SER A 168 -7.43 -0.66 8.18
CA SER A 168 -7.96 -2.00 8.51
C SER A 168 -9.24 -2.36 7.74
N ASN A 169 -10.01 -1.38 7.25
CA ASN A 169 -11.26 -1.61 6.53
C ASN A 169 -11.53 -0.48 5.53
N ARG A 170 -11.23 -0.72 4.27
CA ARG A 170 -11.44 0.25 3.18
C ARG A 170 -12.87 0.26 2.62
N ALA A 171 -13.75 -0.56 3.13
CA ALA A 171 -15.15 -0.65 2.70
C ALA A 171 -16.10 0.25 3.51
N ILE A 172 -15.58 1.15 4.33
CA ILE A 172 -16.39 2.05 5.16
C ILE A 172 -16.06 3.52 4.88
N GLU A 173 -17.07 4.37 4.97
CA GLU A 173 -16.86 5.81 5.07
C GLU A 173 -16.28 6.18 6.44
N THR A 174 -15.41 7.20 6.44
CA THR A 174 -14.88 7.77 7.68
C THR A 174 -15.14 9.26 7.76
N PRO A 175 -15.35 9.83 8.96
CA PRO A 175 -15.56 11.27 9.12
C PRO A 175 -14.45 12.12 8.50
N MET A 176 -13.19 11.66 8.56
CA MET A 176 -12.05 12.36 7.95
C MET A 176 -12.09 12.28 6.43
N ALA A 177 -12.48 11.15 5.85
CA ALA A 177 -12.61 11.04 4.40
C ALA A 177 -13.71 11.98 3.88
N ASN A 178 -14.80 12.12 4.61
CA ASN A 178 -15.86 13.06 4.27
C ASN A 178 -15.36 14.52 4.37
N LEU A 179 -14.63 14.88 5.42
CA LEU A 179 -14.02 16.21 5.55
C LEU A 179 -13.05 16.52 4.40
N VAL A 180 -12.23 15.55 3.98
CA VAL A 180 -11.32 15.71 2.84
C VAL A 180 -12.12 15.87 1.53
N ALA A 181 -13.19 15.10 1.34
CA ALA A 181 -14.06 15.24 0.16
C ALA A 181 -14.76 16.61 0.15
N ASP A 182 -15.25 17.09 1.28
CA ASP A 182 -15.83 18.44 1.41
C ASP A 182 -14.81 19.53 1.06
N ALA A 183 -13.57 19.40 1.52
CA ALA A 183 -12.51 20.34 1.19
C ALA A 183 -12.15 20.32 -0.32
N ILE A 184 -12.18 19.15 -0.97
CA ILE A 184 -12.02 19.02 -2.42
C ILE A 184 -13.17 19.71 -3.13
N LEU A 185 -14.41 19.48 -2.69
CA LEU A 185 -15.59 20.12 -3.29
C LEU A 185 -15.52 21.64 -3.18
N ASP A 186 -15.21 22.17 -1.99
CA ASP A 186 -15.08 23.61 -1.79
C ASP A 186 -14.06 24.25 -2.75
N ASN A 187 -12.87 23.63 -2.86
CA ASN A 187 -11.83 24.10 -3.77
C ASN A 187 -12.17 23.98 -5.26
N THR A 188 -13.10 23.12 -5.65
CA THR A 188 -13.45 22.85 -7.04
C THR A 188 -14.81 23.42 -7.45
N THR A 189 -15.54 24.04 -6.54
CA THR A 189 -16.84 24.68 -6.81
C THR A 189 -16.76 25.72 -7.92
N SER A 190 -15.68 26.49 -8.00
CA SER A 190 -15.43 27.46 -9.07
C SER A 190 -15.27 26.84 -10.46
N LEU A 191 -14.99 25.54 -10.53
CA LEU A 191 -14.94 24.74 -11.76
C LEU A 191 -16.29 24.09 -12.11
N GLY A 192 -17.33 24.33 -11.31
CA GLY A 192 -18.66 23.77 -11.49
C GLY A 192 -18.88 22.40 -10.83
N ALA A 193 -17.95 21.93 -10.00
CA ALA A 193 -18.11 20.66 -9.28
C ALA A 193 -19.32 20.70 -8.35
N GLN A 194 -20.11 19.63 -8.34
CA GLN A 194 -21.30 19.45 -7.51
C GLN A 194 -21.16 18.33 -6.51
N VAL A 195 -20.21 17.42 -6.73
CA VAL A 195 -19.89 16.25 -5.90
C VAL A 195 -18.39 16.08 -5.90
N ALA A 196 -17.81 15.70 -4.76
CA ALA A 196 -16.44 15.24 -4.68
C ALA A 196 -16.40 13.84 -4.08
N LEU A 197 -15.47 13.03 -4.58
CA LEU A 197 -15.22 11.68 -4.09
C LEU A 197 -13.75 11.58 -3.69
N MET A 198 -13.51 10.94 -2.54
CA MET A 198 -12.17 10.64 -2.05
C MET A 198 -12.05 9.15 -1.78
N ASN A 199 -11.03 8.52 -2.38
CA ASN A 199 -10.75 7.13 -2.07
C ASN A 199 -10.26 6.99 -0.61
N VAL A 200 -10.82 6.07 0.12
CA VAL A 200 -10.54 5.87 1.56
C VAL A 200 -9.05 5.63 1.82
N GLY A 201 -8.37 4.89 0.96
CA GLY A 201 -6.93 4.66 1.05
C GLY A 201 -6.05 5.91 0.86
N GLY A 202 -6.61 7.02 0.40
CA GLY A 202 -5.94 8.33 0.30
C GLY A 202 -5.93 9.12 1.60
N VAL A 203 -6.81 8.75 2.55
CA VAL A 203 -6.86 9.35 3.91
C VAL A 203 -6.04 8.48 4.84
N ARG A 204 -4.93 9.01 5.32
CA ARG A 204 -3.86 8.23 5.97
C ARG A 204 -3.81 8.35 7.49
N ALA A 205 -4.48 9.32 8.07
CA ALA A 205 -4.49 9.58 9.50
C ALA A 205 -5.83 10.13 9.99
N SER A 206 -6.01 10.10 11.29
CA SER A 206 -7.09 10.79 12.01
C SER A 206 -6.56 12.11 12.58
N LEU A 207 -7.43 13.11 12.79
CA LEU A 207 -7.13 14.22 13.67
C LEU A 207 -7.40 13.81 15.10
N ASN A 208 -6.38 13.81 15.92
CA ASN A 208 -6.45 13.62 17.36
C ASN A 208 -6.34 14.99 18.04
N LYS A 209 -6.70 15.07 19.32
CA LYS A 209 -6.66 16.35 20.03
C LYS A 209 -5.25 16.92 20.19
N ILE A 210 -4.25 16.07 20.31
CA ILE A 210 -2.83 16.42 20.40
C ILE A 210 -2.06 15.32 19.66
N SER A 211 -1.28 15.69 18.66
CA SER A 211 -0.48 14.76 17.85
C SER A 211 1.01 15.08 17.89
N TYR A 212 1.39 16.37 17.82
CA TYR A 212 2.78 16.82 17.70
C TYR A 212 3.20 17.80 18.82
N GLY A 213 2.44 17.88 19.92
CA GLY A 213 2.73 18.76 21.04
C GLY A 213 2.15 20.16 20.92
N GLU A 214 1.23 20.37 19.96
CA GLU A 214 0.38 21.55 19.82
C GLU A 214 -0.61 21.67 21.00
N ALA A 215 -1.29 22.81 21.14
CA ALA A 215 -2.33 22.96 22.14
C ALA A 215 -3.58 22.11 21.81
N ASP A 216 -4.36 21.77 22.84
CA ASP A 216 -5.56 20.93 22.70
C ASP A 216 -6.53 21.51 21.66
N GLY A 217 -6.76 20.78 20.59
CA GLY A 217 -7.65 21.12 19.51
C GLY A 217 -7.07 22.03 18.42
N GLU A 218 -5.81 22.42 18.47
CA GLU A 218 -5.14 23.03 17.33
C GLU A 218 -4.86 21.98 16.24
N ILE A 219 -4.87 22.42 14.99
CA ILE A 219 -4.51 21.60 13.82
C ILE A 219 -3.22 22.17 13.23
N THR A 220 -2.20 21.34 13.15
CA THR A 220 -0.92 21.72 12.57
C THR A 220 -0.83 21.36 11.09
N SER A 221 0.06 22.03 10.38
CA SER A 221 0.39 21.67 9.00
C SER A 221 0.93 20.25 8.87
N ALA A 222 1.63 19.71 9.89
CA ALA A 222 2.09 18.34 9.90
C ALA A 222 0.93 17.35 9.87
N GLU A 223 -0.10 17.56 10.68
CA GLU A 223 -1.29 16.70 10.72
C GLU A 223 -2.03 16.71 9.38
N ALA A 224 -2.19 17.88 8.76
CA ALA A 224 -2.82 17.96 7.44
C ALA A 224 -2.04 17.18 6.36
N VAL A 225 -0.71 17.23 6.41
CA VAL A 225 0.16 16.44 5.52
C VAL A 225 0.05 14.95 5.82
N ASP A 226 -0.04 14.55 7.08
CA ASP A 226 -0.19 13.14 7.45
C ASP A 226 -1.56 12.57 7.03
N ILE A 227 -2.61 13.41 7.01
CA ILE A 227 -3.94 13.00 6.55
C ILE A 227 -3.95 12.76 5.03
N ALA A 228 -3.35 13.65 4.24
CA ALA A 228 -3.37 13.59 2.77
C ALA A 228 -1.97 13.84 2.18
N PRO A 229 -1.00 12.91 2.35
CA PRO A 229 0.43 13.15 2.06
C PRO A 229 0.81 13.09 0.58
N PHE A 230 -0.08 12.68 -0.31
CA PHE A 230 0.31 12.28 -1.68
C PHE A 230 0.53 13.43 -2.65
N GLY A 231 0.11 14.65 -2.36
CA GLY A 231 0.22 15.78 -3.29
C GLY A 231 -0.50 15.54 -4.63
N SER A 232 -1.59 14.79 -4.60
CA SER A 232 -2.39 14.46 -5.77
C SER A 232 -3.03 15.70 -6.38
N VAL A 233 -3.24 15.67 -7.70
CA VAL A 233 -4.02 16.69 -8.40
C VAL A 233 -5.51 16.32 -8.39
N TYR A 234 -6.38 17.30 -8.34
CA TYR A 234 -7.81 17.10 -8.52
C TYR A 234 -8.14 16.97 -10.00
N VAL A 235 -9.08 16.08 -10.31
CA VAL A 235 -9.60 15.89 -11.66
C VAL A 235 -11.10 16.15 -11.64
N ALA A 236 -11.54 17.12 -12.44
CA ALA A 236 -12.96 17.36 -12.67
C ALA A 236 -13.44 16.53 -13.87
N LEU A 237 -14.57 15.86 -13.71
CA LEU A 237 -15.18 15.00 -14.73
C LEU A 237 -16.65 15.38 -14.88
N ASP A 238 -17.23 15.13 -16.05
CA ASP A 238 -18.66 15.28 -16.34
C ASP A 238 -19.32 13.91 -16.51
N PRO A 239 -19.54 13.15 -15.41
CA PRO A 239 -20.15 11.83 -15.49
C PRO A 239 -21.65 11.94 -15.73
N THR A 240 -22.23 10.96 -16.43
CA THR A 240 -23.67 10.74 -16.44
C THR A 240 -24.15 10.20 -15.08
N GLY A 241 -25.44 10.37 -14.76
CA GLY A 241 -26.01 9.82 -13.53
C GLY A 241 -25.80 8.30 -13.39
N ALA A 242 -25.86 7.56 -14.50
CA ALA A 242 -25.60 6.12 -14.50
C ALA A 242 -24.12 5.78 -14.17
N GLN A 243 -23.17 6.56 -14.65
CA GLN A 243 -21.76 6.40 -14.32
C GLN A 243 -21.48 6.77 -12.84
N LEU A 244 -22.11 7.85 -12.36
CA LEU A 244 -21.96 8.26 -10.96
C LEU A 244 -22.51 7.20 -10.00
N GLN A 245 -23.60 6.51 -10.36
CA GLN A 245 -24.15 5.42 -9.55
C GLN A 245 -23.20 4.21 -9.48
N GLN A 246 -22.45 3.92 -10.53
CA GLN A 246 -21.53 2.77 -10.57
C GLN A 246 -20.27 2.95 -9.69
N VAL A 247 -19.83 4.20 -9.45
CA VAL A 247 -18.59 4.46 -8.72
C VAL A 247 -18.64 4.00 -7.25
N PRO A 248 -19.72 4.22 -6.47
CA PRO A 248 -19.79 3.75 -5.09
C PRO A 248 -20.04 2.25 -4.94
N GLU A 249 -20.42 1.56 -6.03
CA GLU A 249 -20.76 0.13 -6.02
C GLU A 249 -19.56 -0.78 -6.35
N GLN A 250 -18.37 -0.23 -6.57
CA GLN A 250 -17.11 -0.95 -6.79
C GLN A 250 -16.35 -1.19 -5.48
#